data_6ca9d8fcc2a2e56a6425f9e7d25d363c
#
_entry.id   6ca9d8fcc2a2e56a6425f9e7d25d363c
#
_cell.length_a   1.000
_cell.length_b   1.000
_cell.length_c   1.000
_cell.angle_alpha   90.00
_cell.angle_beta   90.00
_cell.angle_gamma   90.00
#
_symmetry.space_group_name_H-M   'P 1'
#
loop_
_entity.id
_entity.type
_entity.pdbx_description
1 polymer ?
#
loop_
_entity_poly.entity_id
_entity_poly.type
_entity_poly.pdbx_seq_one_letter_code
_entity_poly.pdbx_strand_id
1 'polypeptide(L)'
;MARLPYLDKADLSPEHQDLLARNLNLYRVLAHSPRAARSLNTLARFIRDGSRLDPRLRELAILQISYLTRSAWGYSHHVRIGREVGLSDDEIRAIADETEGRPTALDPLA
;
A
#
# COMPACT_ATOMS: atom_id res chain seq x y z
N MET A 1 -12.63 -9.19 7.52
CA MET A 1 -12.65 -10.47 6.80
C MET A 1 -13.11 -10.24 5.37
N ALA A 2 -12.44 -10.86 4.38
CA ALA A 2 -12.84 -10.74 2.99
C ALA A 2 -14.18 -11.46 2.75
N ARG A 3 -15.02 -10.91 1.88
CA ARG A 3 -16.30 -11.53 1.49
C ARG A 3 -16.12 -12.69 0.51
N LEU A 4 -15.00 -12.69 -0.22
CA LEU A 4 -14.62 -13.76 -1.13
C LEU A 4 -13.58 -14.65 -0.47
N PRO A 5 -13.55 -15.96 -0.78
CA PRO A 5 -12.50 -16.83 -0.27
C PRO A 5 -11.13 -16.40 -0.78
N TYR A 6 -10.10 -16.65 0.01
CA TYR A 6 -8.72 -16.47 -0.43
C TYR A 6 -8.33 -17.61 -1.36
N LEU A 7 -7.99 -17.30 -2.61
CA LEU A 7 -7.57 -18.30 -3.58
C LEU A 7 -6.12 -18.73 -3.34
N ASP A 8 -5.84 -19.98 -3.65
CA ASP A 8 -4.50 -20.53 -3.72
C ASP A 8 -4.09 -20.78 -5.18
N LYS A 9 -2.81 -21.07 -5.42
CA LYS A 9 -2.32 -21.32 -6.79
C LYS A 9 -3.07 -22.47 -7.46
N ALA A 10 -3.47 -23.49 -6.69
CA ALA A 10 -4.23 -24.63 -7.22
C ALA A 10 -5.62 -24.25 -7.75
N ASP A 11 -6.19 -23.13 -7.26
CA ASP A 11 -7.49 -22.63 -7.71
C ASP A 11 -7.40 -21.85 -9.02
N LEU A 12 -6.20 -21.52 -9.48
CA LEU A 12 -5.95 -20.71 -10.67
C LEU A 12 -5.48 -21.58 -11.85
N SER A 13 -5.91 -21.20 -13.05
CA SER A 13 -5.30 -21.76 -14.27
C SER A 13 -3.79 -21.46 -14.30
N PRO A 14 -2.97 -22.32 -14.95
CA PRO A 14 -1.51 -22.17 -14.98
C PRO A 14 -1.04 -20.78 -15.40
N GLU A 15 -1.74 -20.14 -16.34
CA GLU A 15 -1.44 -18.80 -16.86
C GLU A 15 -1.62 -17.67 -15.85
N HIS A 16 -2.30 -17.92 -14.73
CA HIS A 16 -2.60 -16.92 -13.69
C HIS A 16 -1.93 -17.19 -12.34
N GLN A 17 -1.23 -18.31 -12.20
CA GLN A 17 -0.57 -18.67 -10.94
C GLN A 17 0.53 -17.72 -10.53
N ASP A 18 1.15 -17.00 -11.47
CA ASP A 18 2.13 -15.95 -11.21
C ASP A 18 1.57 -14.78 -10.39
N LEU A 19 0.25 -14.55 -10.45
CA LEU A 19 -0.40 -13.52 -9.63
C LEU A 19 -0.21 -13.74 -8.13
N LEU A 20 0.00 -14.99 -7.71
CA LEU A 20 0.23 -15.37 -6.32
C LEU A 20 1.71 -15.61 -6.00
N ALA A 21 2.64 -15.06 -6.79
CA ALA A 21 4.06 -15.12 -6.49
C ALA A 21 4.39 -14.48 -5.13
N ARG A 22 3.67 -13.42 -4.77
CA ARG A 22 3.68 -12.85 -3.42
C ARG A 22 2.45 -13.39 -2.68
N ASN A 23 2.68 -14.20 -1.64
CA ASN A 23 1.61 -14.82 -0.84
C ASN A 23 0.98 -13.80 0.13
N LEU A 24 0.32 -12.78 -0.41
CA LEU A 24 -0.42 -11.78 0.36
C LEU A 24 -1.93 -11.94 0.12
N ASN A 25 -2.71 -11.79 1.17
CA ASN A 25 -4.17 -11.90 1.09
C ASN A 25 -4.78 -10.95 0.05
N LEU A 26 -4.19 -9.76 -0.14
CA LEU A 26 -4.58 -8.84 -1.21
C LEU A 26 -4.59 -9.52 -2.58
N TYR A 27 -3.49 -10.19 -2.95
CA TYR A 27 -3.41 -10.88 -4.25
C TYR A 27 -4.31 -12.09 -4.34
N ARG A 28 -4.49 -12.81 -3.24
CA ARG A 28 -5.39 -13.97 -3.16
C ARG A 28 -6.85 -13.59 -3.41
N VAL A 29 -7.27 -12.39 -3.00
CA VAL A 29 -8.60 -11.84 -3.29
C VAL A 29 -8.66 -11.28 -4.71
N LEU A 30 -7.65 -10.52 -5.14
CA LEU A 30 -7.60 -9.94 -6.47
C LEU A 30 -7.58 -10.99 -7.60
N ALA A 31 -7.06 -12.18 -7.32
CA ALA A 31 -6.97 -13.27 -8.28
C ALA A 31 -8.35 -13.79 -8.76
N HIS A 32 -9.45 -13.44 -8.07
CA HIS A 32 -10.80 -13.67 -8.60
C HIS A 32 -11.07 -12.92 -9.91
N SER A 33 -10.32 -11.84 -10.18
CA SER A 33 -10.35 -11.11 -11.44
C SER A 33 -8.92 -10.93 -11.96
N PRO A 34 -8.36 -11.93 -12.67
CA PRO A 34 -6.97 -11.90 -13.11
C PRO A 34 -6.58 -10.67 -13.94
N ARG A 35 -7.48 -10.22 -14.81
CA ARG A 35 -7.26 -9.01 -15.61
C ARG A 35 -7.15 -7.76 -14.75
N ALA A 36 -8.03 -7.60 -13.76
CA ALA A 36 -7.97 -6.47 -12.82
C ALA A 36 -6.70 -6.55 -11.96
N ALA A 37 -6.33 -7.74 -11.48
CA ALA A 37 -5.10 -7.96 -10.73
C ALA A 37 -3.86 -7.54 -11.53
N ARG A 38 -3.78 -7.89 -12.81
CA ARG A 38 -2.66 -7.50 -13.68
C ARG A 38 -2.59 -5.99 -13.89
N SER A 39 -3.73 -5.35 -14.13
CA SER A 39 -3.80 -3.90 -14.32
C SER A 39 -3.37 -3.15 -13.05
N LEU A 40 -3.85 -3.60 -11.89
CA LEU A 40 -3.44 -3.04 -10.60
C LEU A 40 -1.95 -3.22 -10.35
N ASN A 41 -1.39 -4.41 -10.63
CA ASN A 41 0.03 -4.67 -10.47
C ASN A 41 0.88 -3.78 -11.38
N THR A 42 0.44 -3.53 -12.61
CA THR A 42 1.12 -2.63 -13.54
C THR A 42 1.13 -1.20 -13.01
N LEU A 43 -0.02 -0.70 -12.55
CA LEU A 43 -0.12 0.64 -11.96
C LEU A 43 0.71 0.76 -10.68
N ALA A 44 0.61 -0.22 -9.78
CA ALA A 44 1.36 -0.21 -8.52
C ALA A 44 2.86 -0.23 -8.75
N ARG A 45 3.34 -0.99 -9.73
CA ARG A 45 4.75 -1.00 -10.12
C ARG A 45 5.19 0.35 -10.68
N PHE A 46 4.40 0.97 -11.55
CA PHE A 46 4.69 2.30 -12.06
C PHE A 46 4.80 3.34 -10.92
N ILE A 47 3.85 3.35 -10.01
CA ILE A 47 3.84 4.29 -8.87
C ILE A 47 5.10 4.09 -8.01
N ARG A 48 5.49 2.84 -7.74
CA ARG A 48 6.62 2.52 -6.88
C ARG A 48 7.98 2.76 -7.54
N ASP A 49 8.12 2.29 -8.79
CA ASP A 49 9.43 2.14 -9.42
C ASP A 49 9.62 3.04 -10.65
N GLY A 50 8.54 3.48 -11.29
CA GLY A 50 8.56 4.21 -12.56
C GLY A 50 8.17 5.68 -12.46
N SER A 51 7.57 6.10 -11.36
CA SER A 51 7.17 7.51 -11.20
C SER A 51 8.34 8.38 -10.74
N ARG A 52 8.21 9.69 -10.97
CA ARG A 52 9.19 10.71 -10.51
C ARG A 52 8.87 11.24 -9.11
N LEU A 53 7.81 10.71 -8.48
CA LEU A 53 7.42 11.10 -7.13
C LEU A 53 8.48 10.65 -6.12
N ASP A 54 8.88 11.56 -5.26
CA ASP A 54 9.76 11.24 -4.14
C ASP A 54 9.16 10.10 -3.30
N PRO A 55 9.93 9.02 -3.05
CA PRO A 55 9.44 7.88 -2.27
C PRO A 55 8.96 8.26 -0.86
N ARG A 56 9.55 9.25 -0.21
CA ARG A 56 9.11 9.74 1.11
C ARG A 56 7.71 10.35 1.01
N LEU A 57 7.48 11.22 0.02
CA LEU A 57 6.16 11.84 -0.20
C LEU A 57 5.12 10.79 -0.56
N ARG A 58 5.49 9.80 -1.35
CA ARG A 58 4.62 8.66 -1.66
C ARG A 58 4.17 7.94 -0.39
N GLU A 59 5.10 7.60 0.49
CA GLU A 59 4.77 6.87 1.72
C GLU A 59 3.97 7.74 2.70
N LEU A 60 4.25 9.04 2.81
CA LEU A 60 3.42 9.96 3.60
C LEU A 60 1.96 9.96 3.13
N ALA A 61 1.74 10.05 1.81
CA ALA A 61 0.40 10.03 1.23
C ALA A 61 -0.32 8.70 1.49
N ILE A 62 0.38 7.57 1.35
CA ILE A 62 -0.19 6.25 1.61
C ILE A 62 -0.54 6.07 3.09
N LEU A 63 0.33 6.52 3.99
CA LEU A 63 0.07 6.46 5.43
C LEU A 63 -1.12 7.35 5.82
N GLN A 64 -1.25 8.55 5.25
CA GLN A 64 -2.39 9.42 5.49
C GLN A 64 -3.72 8.77 5.03
N ILE A 65 -3.74 8.20 3.82
CA ILE A 65 -4.93 7.48 3.33
C ILE A 65 -5.24 6.27 4.22
N SER A 66 -4.23 5.53 4.64
CA SER A 66 -4.41 4.39 5.53
C SER A 66 -4.98 4.80 6.89
N TYR A 67 -4.56 5.95 7.42
CA TYR A 67 -5.10 6.54 8.64
C TYR A 67 -6.57 6.95 8.45
N LEU A 68 -6.88 7.73 7.40
CA LEU A 68 -8.23 8.20 7.08
C LEU A 68 -9.22 7.06 6.88
N THR A 69 -8.80 6.01 6.19
CA THR A 69 -9.65 4.83 5.91
C THR A 69 -9.65 3.80 7.03
N ARG A 70 -8.93 4.07 8.13
CA ARG A 70 -8.77 3.14 9.27
C ARG A 70 -8.26 1.77 8.85
N SER A 71 -7.37 1.74 7.86
CA SER A 71 -6.73 0.52 7.38
C SER A 71 -5.52 0.16 8.25
N ALA A 72 -5.75 -0.56 9.33
CA ALA A 72 -4.67 -0.96 10.25
C ALA A 72 -3.56 -1.77 9.55
N TRP A 73 -3.94 -2.66 8.64
CA TRP A 73 -2.98 -3.43 7.87
C TRP A 73 -2.15 -2.54 6.92
N GLY A 74 -2.81 -1.65 6.18
CA GLY A 74 -2.14 -0.72 5.28
C GLY A 74 -1.17 0.19 6.04
N TYR A 75 -1.63 0.76 7.14
CA TYR A 75 -0.81 1.63 7.96
C TYR A 75 0.44 0.91 8.49
N SER A 76 0.30 -0.23 9.15
CA SER A 76 1.44 -0.96 9.71
C SER A 76 2.42 -1.46 8.64
N HIS A 77 1.91 -1.88 7.49
CA HIS A 77 2.75 -2.29 6.35
C HIS A 77 3.59 -1.13 5.82
N HIS A 78 2.98 0.03 5.64
CA HIS A 78 3.65 1.22 5.09
C HIS A 78 4.48 2.01 6.11
N VAL A 79 4.29 1.84 7.41
CA VAL A 79 5.23 2.32 8.44
C VAL A 79 6.63 1.73 8.20
N ARG A 80 6.72 0.43 7.96
CA ARG A 80 8.00 -0.22 7.66
C ARG A 80 8.65 0.33 6.40
N ILE A 81 7.89 0.42 5.31
CA ILE A 81 8.39 0.93 4.02
C ILE A 81 8.78 2.40 4.15
N GLY A 82 7.98 3.21 4.85
CA GLY A 82 8.27 4.61 5.11
C GLY A 82 9.63 4.82 5.79
N ARG A 83 9.94 4.00 6.81
CA ARG A 83 11.26 4.02 7.46
C ARG A 83 12.39 3.64 6.48
N GLU A 84 12.18 2.64 5.63
CA GLU A 84 13.15 2.22 4.61
C GLU A 84 13.48 3.34 3.60
N VAL A 85 12.53 4.22 3.30
CA VAL A 85 12.73 5.37 2.41
C VAL A 85 13.09 6.67 3.16
N GLY A 86 13.32 6.59 4.45
CA GLY A 86 13.88 7.68 5.25
C GLY A 86 12.87 8.56 5.99
N LEU A 87 11.61 8.12 6.18
CA LEU A 87 10.71 8.79 7.10
C LEU A 87 11.14 8.55 8.54
N SER A 88 11.16 9.61 9.33
CA SER A 88 11.39 9.52 10.77
C SER A 88 10.13 9.06 11.50
N ASP A 89 10.31 8.53 12.71
CA ASP A 89 9.17 8.15 13.55
C ASP A 89 8.32 9.37 13.95
N ASP A 90 8.92 10.55 14.05
CA ASP A 90 8.19 11.79 14.33
C ASP A 90 7.32 12.21 13.15
N GLU A 91 7.83 12.11 11.91
CA GLU A 91 7.02 12.35 10.70
C GLU A 91 5.86 11.36 10.60
N ILE A 92 6.09 10.08 10.89
CA ILE A 92 5.04 9.05 10.87
C ILE A 92 3.98 9.34 11.94
N ARG A 93 4.37 9.71 13.16
CA ARG A 93 3.43 10.10 14.22
C ARG A 93 2.64 11.35 13.90
N ALA A 94 3.28 12.31 13.22
CA ALA A 94 2.65 13.57 12.86
C ALA A 94 1.50 13.43 11.83
N ILE A 95 1.41 12.30 11.12
CA ILE A 95 0.35 12.07 10.11
C ILE A 95 -1.05 12.18 10.73
N ALA A 96 -1.25 11.65 11.93
CA ALA A 96 -2.53 11.76 12.62
C ALA A 96 -2.87 13.23 12.93
N ASP A 97 -1.91 13.98 13.44
CA ASP A 97 -2.08 15.39 13.78
C ASP A 97 -2.36 16.24 12.54
N GLU A 98 -1.57 16.04 11.49
CA GLU A 98 -1.73 16.72 10.20
C GLU A 98 -3.11 16.44 9.59
N THR A 99 -3.51 15.19 9.59
CA THR A 99 -4.80 14.76 9.04
C THR A 99 -5.99 15.35 9.80
N GLU A 100 -5.83 15.60 11.10
CA GLU A 100 -6.84 16.21 11.98
C GLU A 100 -6.71 17.74 12.06
N GLY A 101 -5.81 18.34 11.27
CA GLY A 101 -5.61 19.79 11.21
C GLY A 101 -4.92 20.37 12.44
N ARG A 102 -4.19 19.58 13.20
CA ARG A 102 -3.38 20.04 14.33
C ARG A 102 -1.99 20.47 13.86
N PRO A 103 -1.33 21.42 14.57
CA PRO A 103 0.06 21.79 14.25
C PRO A 103 1.00 20.59 14.34
N THR A 104 1.86 20.44 13.35
CA THR A 104 2.81 19.32 13.27
C THR A 104 4.23 19.80 12.95
N ALA A 105 5.18 18.87 13.07
CA ALA A 105 6.56 19.07 12.66
C ALA A 105 6.83 18.66 11.20
N LEU A 106 5.78 18.34 10.42
CA LEU A 106 5.94 18.00 9.00
C LEU A 106 6.35 19.25 8.21
N ASP A 107 7.21 19.04 7.22
CA ASP A 107 7.57 20.09 6.26
C ASP A 107 6.29 20.58 5.56
N PRO A 108 6.06 21.91 5.45
CA PRO A 108 4.90 22.48 4.75
C PRO A 108 4.74 22.02 3.30
N LEU A 109 5.80 21.47 2.70
CA LEU A 109 5.79 20.93 1.34
C LEU A 109 5.51 19.42 1.28
N ALA A 110 5.35 18.79 2.44
CA ALA A 110 5.10 17.35 2.51
C ALA A 110 3.62 16.95 2.28
#